data_bdbd71441428a367c6a63b50ac8bfdb4
#
_entry.id   bdbd71441428a367c6a63b50ac8bfdb4
#
_cell.length_a   1.000
_cell.length_b   1.000
_cell.length_c   1.000
_cell.angle_alpha   90.00
_cell.angle_beta   90.00
_cell.angle_gamma   90.00
#
_symmetry.space_group_name_H-M   'P 1'
#
loop_
_entity.id
_entity.type
_entity.pdbx_description
1 polymer ?
#
loop_
_entity_poly.entity_id
_entity_poly.type
_entity_poly.pdbx_seq_one_letter_code
_entity_poly.pdbx_strand_id
1 'polypeptide(L)'
;MSIITINPDKVKSTAPTPVPMWAVRTVLQTNGLFDQAQALINASTDAALKNLWEYGNFAVRDSKAIIDLATELGLSSAEIDQLFVEANNLTV
;
A
#
# COMPACT_ATOMS: atom_id res chain seq x y z
N MET A 1 17.74 25.50 0.77
CA MET A 1 17.47 25.05 0.93
C MET A 1 17.20 24.32 1.04
N SER A 2 17.36 24.13 0.89
CA SER A 2 17.11 23.44 1.00
C SER A 2 16.81 22.70 1.02
N ILE A 3 16.69 22.68 0.90
CA ILE A 3 16.48 21.99 0.93
C ILE A 3 16.31 21.06 0.98
N ILE A 4 16.12 21.14 0.83
CA ILE A 4 16.13 20.26 1.02
C ILE A 4 16.55 19.26 1.00
N THR A 5 17.30 19.77 0.96
CA THR A 5 17.60 18.64 0.81
C THR A 5 17.25 17.60 1.60
N ILE A 6 16.13 17.46 1.70
CA ILE A 6 15.65 16.35 2.43
C ILE A 6 15.98 15.09 1.73
N ASN A 7 16.63 14.21 2.41
CA ASN A 7 16.95 12.93 1.86
C ASN A 7 15.72 12.03 1.97
N PRO A 8 15.11 11.63 0.86
CA PRO A 8 13.89 10.84 0.91
C PRO A 8 14.08 9.50 1.60
N ASP A 9 15.28 8.97 1.60
CA ASP A 9 15.54 7.67 2.23
C ASP A 9 15.50 7.74 3.75
N LYS A 10 15.66 8.92 4.31
CA LYS A 10 15.69 9.11 5.75
C LYS A 10 14.42 9.68 6.29
N VAL A 11 13.54 10.12 5.44
CA VAL A 11 12.30 10.76 5.84
C VAL A 11 11.20 9.73 5.74
N LYS A 12 10.35 9.70 6.74
CA LYS A 12 9.18 8.84 6.69
C LYS A 12 8.29 9.29 5.55
N SER A 13 7.59 8.32 4.98
CA SER A 13 6.61 8.62 3.96
C SER A 13 5.62 9.66 4.45
N THR A 14 5.28 10.61 3.58
CA THR A 14 4.24 11.59 3.86
C THR A 14 2.87 11.08 3.45
N ALA A 15 2.78 9.87 2.91
CA ALA A 15 1.50 9.30 2.51
C ALA A 15 0.60 9.12 3.73
N PRO A 16 -0.73 9.33 3.55
CA PRO A 16 -1.68 9.08 4.64
C PRO A 16 -1.61 7.64 5.11
N THR A 17 -1.61 7.45 6.41
CA THR A 17 -1.61 6.12 7.00
C THR A 17 -2.09 6.22 8.45
N PRO A 18 -2.88 5.24 8.95
CA PRO A 18 -3.42 4.13 8.19
C PRO A 18 -4.57 4.54 7.28
N VAL A 19 -4.89 3.70 6.31
CA VAL A 19 -6.09 3.87 5.48
C VAL A 19 -6.91 2.59 5.53
N PRO A 20 -8.23 2.68 5.35
CA PRO A 20 -9.06 1.46 5.36
C PRO A 20 -8.66 0.50 4.25
N MET A 21 -8.70 -0.79 4.56
CA MET A 21 -8.37 -1.80 3.55
C MET A 21 -9.32 -1.78 2.35
N TRP A 22 -10.60 -1.48 2.58
CA TRP A 22 -11.53 -1.39 1.46
C TRP A 22 -11.11 -0.32 0.46
N ALA A 23 -10.54 0.78 0.96
CA ALA A 23 -10.08 1.84 0.08
C ALA A 23 -8.85 1.39 -0.72
N VAL A 24 -7.94 0.67 -0.10
CA VAL A 24 -6.78 0.11 -0.80
C VAL A 24 -7.24 -0.84 -1.90
N ARG A 25 -8.17 -1.74 -1.60
CA ARG A 25 -8.70 -2.65 -2.61
C ARG A 25 -9.35 -1.90 -3.76
N THR A 26 -10.11 -0.86 -3.45
CA THR A 26 -10.77 -0.05 -4.48
C THR A 26 -9.76 0.63 -5.41
N VAL A 27 -8.69 1.19 -4.83
CA VAL A 27 -7.63 1.80 -5.64
C VAL A 27 -6.97 0.77 -6.53
N LEU A 28 -6.69 -0.42 -6.00
CA LEU A 28 -6.12 -1.50 -6.81
C LEU A 28 -7.04 -1.86 -7.96
N GLN A 29 -8.35 -1.93 -7.72
CA GLN A 29 -9.33 -2.19 -8.77
C GLN A 29 -9.31 -1.10 -9.83
N THR A 30 -9.29 0.14 -9.40
CA THR A 30 -9.29 1.29 -10.31
C THR A 30 -8.05 1.28 -11.20
N ASN A 31 -6.92 0.84 -10.68
CA ASN A 31 -5.67 0.79 -11.43
C ASN A 31 -5.43 -0.54 -12.16
N GLY A 32 -6.39 -1.46 -12.10
CA GLY A 32 -6.26 -2.74 -12.80
C GLY A 32 -5.30 -3.70 -12.14
N LEU A 33 -4.98 -3.50 -10.87
CA LEU A 33 -4.02 -4.34 -10.14
C LEU A 33 -4.67 -5.32 -9.18
N PHE A 34 -6.00 -5.23 -9.02
CA PHE A 34 -6.67 -6.03 -7.99
C PHE A 34 -6.53 -7.53 -8.24
N ASP A 35 -6.76 -7.98 -9.47
CA ASP A 35 -6.69 -9.40 -9.79
C ASP A 35 -5.28 -9.95 -9.57
N GLN A 36 -4.28 -9.17 -9.95
CA GLN A 36 -2.89 -9.55 -9.74
C GLN A 36 -2.58 -9.63 -8.24
N ALA A 37 -3.04 -8.65 -7.47
CA ALA A 37 -2.86 -8.65 -6.04
C ALA A 37 -3.53 -9.85 -5.40
N GLN A 38 -4.77 -10.15 -5.80
CA GLN A 38 -5.49 -11.29 -5.27
C GLN A 38 -4.76 -12.60 -5.58
N ALA A 39 -4.23 -12.73 -6.79
CA ALA A 39 -3.46 -13.92 -7.16
C ALA A 39 -2.21 -14.07 -6.31
N LEU A 40 -1.50 -12.97 -6.06
CA LEU A 40 -0.31 -12.99 -5.21
C LEU A 40 -0.66 -13.40 -3.77
N ILE A 41 -1.76 -12.87 -3.25
CA ILE A 41 -2.23 -13.23 -1.91
C ILE A 41 -2.56 -14.72 -1.84
N ASN A 42 -3.27 -15.21 -2.84
CA ASN A 42 -3.68 -16.63 -2.87
C ASN A 42 -2.46 -17.56 -2.94
N ALA A 43 -1.40 -17.13 -3.60
CA ALA A 43 -0.19 -17.92 -3.72
C ALA A 43 0.77 -17.75 -2.53
N SER A 44 0.51 -16.77 -1.68
CA SER A 44 1.41 -16.46 -0.58
C SER A 44 1.33 -17.49 0.53
N THR A 45 2.47 -17.74 1.17
CA THR A 45 2.51 -18.55 2.40
C THR A 45 2.53 -17.67 3.65
N ASP A 46 2.48 -16.35 3.46
CA ASP A 46 2.52 -15.41 4.58
C ASP A 46 1.12 -15.27 5.17
N ALA A 47 0.90 -15.88 6.31
CA ALA A 47 -0.40 -15.86 6.98
C ALA A 47 -0.78 -14.43 7.40
N ALA A 48 0.20 -13.62 7.81
CA ALA A 48 -0.07 -12.26 8.22
C ALA A 48 -0.61 -11.43 7.06
N LEU A 49 -0.02 -11.61 5.87
CA LEU A 49 -0.49 -10.91 4.67
C LEU A 49 -1.89 -11.34 4.28
N LYS A 50 -2.16 -12.65 4.31
CA LYS A 50 -3.49 -13.16 4.00
C LYS A 50 -4.55 -12.65 4.97
N ASN A 51 -4.22 -12.63 6.25
CA ASN A 51 -5.14 -12.16 7.25
C ASN A 51 -5.41 -10.66 7.10
N LEU A 52 -4.37 -9.88 6.80
CA LEU A 52 -4.56 -8.46 6.54
C LEU A 52 -5.47 -8.25 5.35
N TRP A 53 -5.25 -8.98 4.27
CA TRP A 53 -6.03 -8.83 3.04
C TRP A 53 -7.51 -9.16 3.24
N GLU A 54 -7.81 -10.25 3.96
CA GLU A 54 -9.18 -10.73 4.08
C GLU A 54 -9.93 -10.11 5.26
N TYR A 55 -9.23 -9.87 6.36
CA TYR A 55 -9.88 -9.48 7.61
C TYR A 55 -9.38 -8.17 8.18
N GLY A 56 -8.29 -7.62 7.65
CA GLY A 56 -7.74 -6.38 8.17
C GLY A 56 -8.66 -5.21 7.91
N ASN A 57 -8.76 -4.32 8.90
CA ASN A 57 -9.56 -3.11 8.76
C ASN A 57 -8.77 -1.97 8.15
N PHE A 58 -7.48 -1.91 8.41
CA PHE A 58 -6.63 -0.81 7.99
C PHE A 58 -5.33 -1.31 7.41
N ALA A 59 -4.82 -0.57 6.43
CA ALA A 59 -3.50 -0.78 5.86
C ALA A 59 -2.57 0.30 6.38
N VAL A 60 -1.36 -0.10 6.77
CA VAL A 60 -0.33 0.82 7.23
C VAL A 60 0.77 0.86 6.18
N ARG A 61 1.13 2.07 5.73
CA ARG A 61 2.06 2.30 4.62
C ARG A 61 3.40 1.58 4.80
N ASP A 62 3.91 1.60 6.02
CA ASP A 62 5.25 1.06 6.30
C ASP A 62 5.23 -0.35 6.85
N SER A 63 4.07 -1.01 6.89
CA SER A 63 4.02 -2.38 7.36
C SER A 63 4.68 -3.32 6.35
N LYS A 64 5.30 -4.36 6.88
CA LYS A 64 5.99 -5.33 6.04
C LYS A 64 5.04 -5.98 5.04
N ALA A 65 3.82 -6.31 5.47
CA ALA A 65 2.85 -6.96 4.60
C ALA A 65 2.52 -6.09 3.39
N ILE A 66 2.29 -4.81 3.61
CA ILE A 66 1.96 -3.88 2.52
C ILE A 66 3.16 -3.68 1.59
N ILE A 67 4.35 -3.51 2.16
CA ILE A 67 5.56 -3.32 1.37
C ILE A 67 5.85 -4.56 0.52
N ASP A 68 5.72 -5.75 1.09
CA ASP A 68 5.96 -6.99 0.38
C ASP A 68 4.98 -7.16 -0.78
N LEU A 69 3.70 -6.93 -0.53
CA LEU A 69 2.69 -7.04 -1.58
C LEU A 69 2.96 -6.05 -2.70
N ALA A 70 3.21 -4.81 -2.34
CA ALA A 70 3.44 -3.76 -3.33
C ALA A 70 4.70 -4.05 -4.15
N THR A 71 5.74 -4.55 -3.51
CA THR A 71 6.97 -4.91 -4.20
C THR A 71 6.71 -6.02 -5.22
N GLU A 72 5.93 -7.01 -4.87
CA GLU A 72 5.58 -8.08 -5.79
C GLU A 72 4.68 -7.61 -6.93
N LEU A 73 3.91 -6.55 -6.69
CA LEU A 73 3.12 -5.92 -7.75
C LEU A 73 3.98 -5.03 -8.66
N GLY A 74 5.26 -4.85 -8.32
CA GLY A 74 6.16 -4.03 -9.11
C GLY A 74 6.03 -2.54 -8.84
N LEU A 75 5.46 -2.17 -7.71
CA LEU A 75 5.27 -0.77 -7.36
C LEU A 75 6.51 -0.19 -6.71
N SER A 76 6.88 1.01 -7.14
CA SER A 76 7.94 1.77 -6.49
C SER A 76 7.42 2.40 -5.20
N SER A 77 8.35 2.90 -4.38
CA SER A 77 7.98 3.60 -3.15
C SER A 77 7.03 4.78 -3.45
N ALA A 78 7.32 5.54 -4.49
CA ALA A 78 6.46 6.67 -4.86
C ALA A 78 5.07 6.19 -5.29
N GLU A 79 4.98 5.07 -5.97
CA GLU A 79 3.70 4.52 -6.39
C GLU A 79 2.90 4.00 -5.21
N ILE A 80 3.57 3.43 -4.21
CA ILE A 80 2.89 3.01 -2.99
C ILE A 80 2.34 4.23 -2.25
N ASP A 81 3.14 5.31 -2.18
CA ASP A 81 2.67 6.55 -1.57
C ASP A 81 1.43 7.07 -2.29
N GLN A 82 1.44 7.05 -3.61
CA GLN A 82 0.31 7.51 -4.41
C GLN A 82 -0.93 6.64 -4.16
N LEU A 83 -0.74 5.33 -4.04
CA LEU A 83 -1.84 4.43 -3.73
C LEU A 83 -2.51 4.82 -2.40
N PHE A 84 -1.71 5.13 -1.40
CA PHE A 84 -2.25 5.53 -0.11
C PHE A 84 -2.93 6.90 -0.16
N VAL A 85 -2.40 7.82 -0.95
CA VAL A 85 -3.05 9.13 -1.16
C VAL A 85 -4.41 8.92 -1.81
N GLU A 86 -4.49 8.12 -2.85
CA GLU A 86 -5.76 7.84 -3.52
C GLU A 86 -6.74 7.13 -2.61
N ALA A 87 -6.25 6.18 -1.82
CA ALA A 87 -7.11 5.48 -0.88
C ALA A 87 -7.67 6.44 0.17
N ASN A 88 -6.84 7.33 0.68
CA ASN A 88 -7.29 8.32 1.66
C ASN A 88 -8.35 9.24 1.06
N ASN A 89 -8.20 9.60 -0.22
CA ASN A 89 -9.17 10.46 -0.88
C ASN A 89 -10.56 9.83 -0.98
N LEU A 90 -10.62 8.50 -0.99
CA LEU A 90 -11.91 7.80 -1.00
C LEU A 90 -12.62 7.88 0.34
N THR A 91 -11.92 8.23 1.39
CA THR A 91 -12.47 8.24 2.75
C THR A 91 -12.87 9.64 3.22
N VAL A 92 -12.58 10.66 2.45
CA VAL A 92 -12.91 12.06 2.83
C VAL A 92 -14.13 12.58 2.11
#